data_671893d6939b2c6c270d80be5fa68b2d
#
_entry.id   671893d6939b2c6c270d80be5fa68b2d
#
_cell.length_a   1.000
_cell.length_b   1.000
_cell.length_c   1.000
_cell.angle_alpha   90.00
_cell.angle_beta   90.00
_cell.angle_gamma   90.00
#
_symmetry.space_group_name_H-M   'P 1'
#
loop_
_entity.id
_entity.type
_entity.pdbx_description
1 polymer ?
#
loop_
_entity_poly.entity_id
_entity_poly.type
_entity_poly.pdbx_seq_one_letter_code
_entity_poly.pdbx_strand_id
1 'polypeptide(L)'
;MANKSKTYRSTGGETKQKVVEKDSWTKEMLERASDAMTFDTEQRRQCVEDMKFAFVAGHQWDAHLTAKRRNKPNYEFNRVRQLIRRVTGQQLKNKPEIKCRASNDEDVDTAEVLNGMIKNIEVDSSADNAYDTAFQWSCGGGYGVLRVKSDYESPDTFDQCLKIEAVLDPMTVFCDPSARKFDRSDARYWFISELIPKATFTARWPNAEVVDFDVARTDSDSDLLWCTEDMVRIAEYWYAEKQPKTILLLSDGSIVDEEDYEGYQKAQSDALKATPPATPDPNAPPPPAGASATPPPQAPAAPAAVTIKSTREVDVDVIYSCPVSGNGKLEEPTKWGGSMIPIVPQWGDLISIDGKQIYSGMTRFARDSQTIHNFEMSSMVEVVAKLPNSPLKATPAMIKGLESYYERLGYDDPPVLLFNADPNAPGGPSREPMAQLPSALANLSNITVDEMKATTGVYDASVGNQSNETSGRAIMARNAQAEVVNFVYVDNQVKALKRLGEILVDAIPHYYDAERSIRILGPDLAEKYVTINKMVTDPVTGKEYVENDLSRGKYDVTVTVGKSYETARMELAEFAQTVAQTPGPVGAIGQY
;
A
#
# COMPACT_ATOMS: atom_id res chain seq x y z
N MET A 1 -32.03 -65.72 -4.22
CA MET A 1 -30.68 -65.82 -3.67
C MET A 1 -30.38 -64.49 -3.02
N ALA A 2 -30.36 -64.46 -1.70
CA ALA A 2 -30.28 -63.28 -0.88
C ALA A 2 -28.80 -62.87 -0.68
N ASN A 3 -28.49 -61.61 -1.02
CA ASN A 3 -27.15 -61.06 -0.80
C ASN A 3 -27.16 -60.31 0.53
N LYS A 4 -26.43 -60.86 1.51
CA LYS A 4 -26.27 -60.32 2.87
C LYS A 4 -25.29 -59.16 2.81
N SER A 5 -25.74 -57.94 3.07
CA SER A 5 -24.90 -56.79 3.38
C SER A 5 -24.27 -56.95 4.77
N LYS A 6 -22.96 -56.98 4.83
CA LYS A 6 -22.18 -56.92 6.10
C LYS A 6 -22.14 -55.48 6.58
N THR A 7 -22.85 -55.22 7.68
CA THR A 7 -22.75 -53.99 8.44
C THR A 7 -21.44 -53.98 9.23
N TYR A 8 -20.49 -53.11 8.89
CA TYR A 8 -19.34 -52.84 9.76
C TYR A 8 -19.80 -51.86 10.85
N ARG A 9 -19.87 -52.33 12.08
CA ARG A 9 -19.91 -51.48 13.26
C ARG A 9 -18.54 -50.87 13.48
N SER A 10 -18.41 -49.57 13.27
CA SER A 10 -17.26 -48.81 13.77
C SER A 10 -17.48 -48.57 15.26
N THR A 11 -16.61 -49.10 16.08
CA THR A 11 -16.47 -48.72 17.48
C THR A 11 -15.94 -47.32 17.56
N GLY A 12 -16.82 -46.36 17.71
CA GLY A 12 -16.44 -44.95 17.97
C GLY A 12 -15.87 -44.86 19.38
N GLY A 13 -14.56 -44.66 19.47
CA GLY A 13 -13.96 -44.08 20.65
C GLY A 13 -14.35 -42.60 20.69
N GLU A 14 -15.25 -42.24 21.57
CA GLU A 14 -15.50 -40.85 21.95
C GLU A 14 -14.23 -40.31 22.60
N THR A 15 -13.37 -39.68 21.80
CA THR A 15 -12.35 -38.78 22.34
C THR A 15 -13.10 -37.56 22.83
N LYS A 16 -13.40 -37.52 24.12
CA LYS A 16 -13.88 -36.29 24.80
C LYS A 16 -12.77 -35.26 24.62
N GLN A 17 -12.90 -34.41 23.61
CA GLN A 17 -12.13 -33.17 23.56
C GLN A 17 -12.40 -32.42 24.84
N LYS A 18 -11.35 -32.23 25.64
CA LYS A 18 -11.36 -31.30 26.76
C LYS A 18 -11.67 -29.93 26.16
N VAL A 19 -12.87 -29.44 26.37
CA VAL A 19 -13.20 -28.04 26.09
C VAL A 19 -12.33 -27.23 27.06
N VAL A 20 -11.19 -26.77 26.60
CA VAL A 20 -10.39 -25.79 27.31
C VAL A 20 -11.25 -24.53 27.32
N GLU A 21 -11.65 -24.11 28.51
CA GLU A 21 -12.42 -22.87 28.67
C GLU A 21 -11.51 -21.72 28.26
N LYS A 22 -11.75 -21.16 27.03
CA LYS A 22 -10.97 -20.04 26.50
C LYS A 22 -11.13 -18.84 27.44
N ASP A 23 -10.05 -18.15 27.73
CA ASP A 23 -10.09 -16.93 28.53
C ASP A 23 -10.92 -15.84 27.83
N SER A 24 -11.32 -14.80 28.56
CA SER A 24 -12.18 -13.74 28.03
C SER A 24 -11.52 -12.99 26.88
N TRP A 25 -10.20 -12.78 26.96
CA TRP A 25 -9.42 -12.12 25.91
C TRP A 25 -9.41 -12.93 24.60
N THR A 26 -9.17 -14.23 24.69
CA THR A 26 -9.20 -15.12 23.51
C THR A 26 -10.57 -15.17 22.84
N LYS A 27 -11.65 -15.15 23.62
CA LYS A 27 -13.01 -15.10 23.07
C LYS A 27 -13.25 -13.80 22.33
N GLU A 28 -12.91 -12.67 22.92
CA GLU A 28 -13.05 -11.35 22.30
C GLU A 28 -12.21 -11.22 21.03
N MET A 29 -10.96 -11.69 21.03
CA MET A 29 -10.10 -11.71 19.87
C MET A 29 -10.69 -12.53 18.72
N LEU A 30 -11.24 -13.72 19.00
CA LEU A 30 -11.86 -14.58 17.98
C LEU A 30 -13.17 -13.98 17.43
N GLU A 31 -13.97 -13.32 18.27
CA GLU A 31 -15.16 -12.59 17.83
C GLU A 31 -14.76 -11.44 16.90
N ARG A 32 -13.80 -10.61 17.29
CA ARG A 32 -13.26 -9.53 16.46
C ARG A 32 -12.69 -10.04 15.14
N ALA A 33 -11.96 -11.17 15.16
CA ALA A 33 -11.43 -11.79 13.95
C ALA A 33 -12.56 -12.27 13.02
N SER A 34 -13.58 -12.93 13.56
CA SER A 34 -14.75 -13.38 12.80
C SER A 34 -15.49 -12.20 12.18
N ASP A 35 -15.73 -11.14 12.94
CA ASP A 35 -16.44 -9.96 12.46
C ASP A 35 -15.66 -9.25 11.35
N ALA A 36 -14.34 -9.05 11.54
CA ALA A 36 -13.50 -8.42 10.56
C ALA A 36 -13.37 -9.24 9.26
N MET A 37 -13.27 -10.57 9.37
CA MET A 37 -13.16 -11.46 8.22
C MET A 37 -14.46 -11.56 7.40
N THR A 38 -15.62 -11.47 8.06
CA THR A 38 -16.92 -11.61 7.39
C THR A 38 -17.45 -10.30 6.81
N PHE A 39 -17.01 -9.17 7.33
CA PHE A 39 -17.59 -7.85 7.03
C PHE A 39 -17.59 -7.49 5.54
N ASP A 40 -16.47 -7.69 4.85
CA ASP A 40 -16.28 -7.28 3.44
C ASP A 40 -15.84 -8.44 2.53
N THR A 41 -16.20 -9.69 2.90
CA THR A 41 -15.83 -10.91 2.16
C THR A 41 -16.16 -10.81 0.67
N GLU A 42 -17.36 -10.33 0.32
CA GLU A 42 -17.75 -10.18 -1.09
C GLU A 42 -16.89 -9.16 -1.84
N GLN A 43 -16.54 -8.04 -1.23
CA GLN A 43 -15.67 -7.04 -1.85
C GLN A 43 -14.25 -7.56 -2.04
N ARG A 44 -13.73 -8.31 -1.06
CA ARG A 44 -12.43 -8.97 -1.15
C ARG A 44 -12.40 -9.98 -2.27
N ARG A 45 -13.44 -10.85 -2.36
CA ARG A 45 -13.58 -11.80 -3.44
C ARG A 45 -13.55 -11.11 -4.81
N GLN A 46 -14.32 -10.03 -4.94
CA GLN A 46 -14.35 -9.24 -6.16
C GLN A 46 -12.99 -8.58 -6.48
N CYS A 47 -12.26 -8.09 -5.47
CA CYS A 47 -10.93 -7.54 -5.64
C CYS A 47 -9.93 -8.58 -6.19
N VAL A 48 -9.94 -9.79 -5.62
CA VAL A 48 -9.11 -10.91 -6.10
C VAL A 48 -9.46 -11.28 -7.54
N GLU A 49 -10.75 -11.36 -7.86
CA GLU A 49 -11.21 -11.64 -9.23
C GLU A 49 -10.76 -10.56 -10.21
N ASP A 50 -10.85 -9.30 -9.84
CA ASP A 50 -10.40 -8.18 -10.66
C ASP A 50 -8.89 -8.22 -10.89
N MET A 51 -8.10 -8.54 -9.86
CA MET A 51 -6.65 -8.71 -10.00
C MET A 51 -6.30 -9.90 -10.89
N LYS A 52 -6.98 -11.04 -10.74
CA LYS A 52 -6.81 -12.20 -11.62
C LYS A 52 -7.18 -11.87 -13.07
N PHE A 53 -8.31 -11.19 -13.27
CA PHE A 53 -8.77 -10.74 -14.58
C PHE A 53 -7.75 -9.82 -15.29
N ALA A 54 -7.13 -8.91 -14.54
CA ALA A 54 -6.17 -7.96 -15.10
C ALA A 54 -4.78 -8.57 -15.34
N PHE A 55 -4.28 -9.45 -14.47
CA PHE A 55 -2.88 -9.84 -14.46
C PHE A 55 -2.61 -11.32 -14.73
N VAL A 56 -3.59 -12.19 -14.57
CA VAL A 56 -3.42 -13.65 -14.75
C VAL A 56 -4.09 -14.09 -16.05
N ALA A 57 -3.32 -14.73 -16.93
CA ALA A 57 -3.86 -15.28 -18.18
C ALA A 57 -4.87 -16.41 -17.90
N GLY A 58 -5.89 -16.52 -18.72
CA GLY A 58 -6.96 -17.52 -18.58
C GLY A 58 -8.14 -17.08 -17.72
N HIS A 59 -8.11 -15.86 -17.16
CA HIS A 59 -9.16 -15.38 -16.25
C HIS A 59 -10.12 -14.34 -16.86
N GLN A 60 -9.97 -14.04 -18.17
CA GLN A 60 -10.85 -13.04 -18.82
C GLN A 60 -12.12 -13.62 -19.45
N TRP A 61 -12.29 -14.92 -19.38
CA TRP A 61 -13.45 -15.60 -19.92
C TRP A 61 -14.34 -16.12 -18.79
N ASP A 62 -15.58 -15.68 -18.79
CA ASP A 62 -16.60 -16.23 -17.92
C ASP A 62 -16.89 -17.69 -18.28
N ALA A 63 -17.10 -18.54 -17.26
CA ALA A 63 -17.43 -19.95 -17.44
C ALA A 63 -18.65 -20.18 -18.34
N HIS A 64 -19.67 -19.31 -18.23
CA HIS A 64 -20.87 -19.38 -19.06
C HIS A 64 -20.57 -19.06 -20.54
N LEU A 65 -19.74 -18.06 -20.82
CA LEU A 65 -19.32 -17.74 -22.18
C LEU A 65 -18.41 -18.81 -22.77
N THR A 66 -17.51 -19.35 -21.97
CA THR A 66 -16.65 -20.48 -22.36
C THR A 66 -17.47 -21.71 -22.73
N ALA A 67 -18.50 -22.04 -21.95
CA ALA A 67 -19.39 -23.15 -22.24
C ALA A 67 -20.15 -22.97 -23.58
N LYS A 68 -20.60 -21.75 -23.89
CA LYS A 68 -21.25 -21.43 -25.19
C LYS A 68 -20.31 -21.51 -26.37
N ARG A 69 -19.01 -21.28 -26.16
CA ARG A 69 -17.96 -21.31 -27.20
C ARG A 69 -17.15 -22.62 -27.19
N ARG A 70 -17.74 -23.71 -26.70
CA ARG A 70 -17.11 -25.04 -26.68
C ARG A 70 -16.62 -25.41 -28.09
N ASN A 71 -15.36 -25.81 -28.21
CA ASN A 71 -14.64 -26.10 -29.47
C ASN A 71 -14.36 -24.89 -30.38
N LYS A 72 -14.44 -23.68 -29.85
CA LYS A 72 -14.04 -22.44 -30.54
C LYS A 72 -12.86 -21.79 -29.80
N PRO A 73 -12.01 -21.05 -30.50
CA PRO A 73 -10.89 -20.36 -29.86
C PRO A 73 -11.40 -19.26 -28.93
N ASN A 74 -10.83 -19.20 -27.73
CA ASN A 74 -11.08 -18.15 -26.74
C ASN A 74 -9.75 -17.45 -26.48
N TYR A 75 -9.47 -16.40 -27.23
CA TYR A 75 -8.26 -15.60 -27.10
C TYR A 75 -8.48 -14.44 -26.13
N GLU A 76 -7.43 -14.10 -25.38
CA GLU A 76 -7.40 -12.94 -24.50
C GLU A 76 -6.52 -11.84 -25.07
N PHE A 77 -7.12 -10.70 -25.38
CA PHE A 77 -6.43 -9.49 -25.86
C PHE A 77 -6.43 -8.45 -24.75
N ASN A 78 -5.68 -8.72 -23.70
CA ASN A 78 -5.71 -7.98 -22.44
C ASN A 78 -5.30 -6.51 -22.60
N ARG A 79 -6.28 -5.60 -22.65
CA ARG A 79 -6.10 -4.15 -22.65
C ARG A 79 -6.09 -3.57 -21.24
N VAL A 80 -6.81 -4.18 -20.30
CA VAL A 80 -6.94 -3.70 -18.91
C VAL A 80 -5.58 -3.59 -18.23
N ARG A 81 -4.71 -4.61 -18.40
CA ARG A 81 -3.35 -4.57 -17.89
C ARG A 81 -2.58 -3.34 -18.38
N GLN A 82 -2.76 -2.96 -19.65
CA GLN A 82 -2.08 -1.80 -20.24
C GLN A 82 -2.57 -0.49 -19.60
N LEU A 83 -3.89 -0.38 -19.33
CA LEU A 83 -4.47 0.78 -18.67
C LEU A 83 -3.92 0.95 -17.24
N ILE A 84 -3.91 -0.13 -16.44
CA ILE A 84 -3.35 -0.10 -15.09
C ILE A 84 -1.86 0.25 -15.13
N ARG A 85 -1.08 -0.41 -16.01
CA ARG A 85 0.37 -0.14 -16.15
C ARG A 85 0.67 1.31 -16.53
N ARG A 86 -0.23 1.97 -17.20
CA ARG A 86 -0.08 3.36 -17.55
C ARG A 86 -0.19 4.27 -16.33
N VAL A 87 -1.23 4.07 -15.49
CA VAL A 87 -1.42 4.84 -14.26
C VAL A 87 -0.29 4.57 -13.27
N THR A 88 0.07 3.30 -13.08
CA THR A 88 1.22 2.95 -12.22
C THR A 88 2.55 3.46 -12.77
N GLY A 89 2.72 3.50 -14.09
CA GLY A 89 3.91 4.07 -14.74
C GLY A 89 4.03 5.59 -14.58
N GLN A 90 2.92 6.32 -14.46
CA GLN A 90 2.94 7.75 -14.14
C GLN A 90 3.40 8.00 -12.70
N GLN A 91 2.91 7.19 -11.75
CA GLN A 91 3.33 7.25 -10.36
C GLN A 91 4.84 6.95 -10.20
N LEU A 92 5.36 5.93 -10.92
CA LEU A 92 6.80 5.61 -10.94
C LEU A 92 7.68 6.79 -11.39
N LYS A 93 7.16 7.66 -12.29
CA LYS A 93 7.86 8.86 -12.73
C LYS A 93 7.76 10.01 -11.74
N ASN A 94 6.65 10.12 -11.02
CA ASN A 94 6.33 11.21 -10.10
C ASN A 94 6.23 10.65 -8.69
N LYS A 95 7.34 10.16 -8.14
CA LYS A 95 7.36 9.54 -6.82
C LYS A 95 6.92 10.53 -5.74
N PRO A 96 5.93 10.18 -4.91
CA PRO A 96 5.58 10.98 -3.75
C PRO A 96 6.67 10.89 -2.69
N GLU A 97 6.90 11.99 -2.00
CA GLU A 97 7.90 12.12 -0.93
C GLU A 97 7.22 12.62 0.34
N ILE A 98 7.48 11.94 1.45
CA ILE A 98 6.97 12.32 2.77
C ILE A 98 7.85 13.46 3.31
N LYS A 99 7.22 14.56 3.75
CA LYS A 99 7.90 15.71 4.35
C LYS A 99 7.26 16.09 5.67
N CYS A 100 8.10 16.23 6.67
CA CYS A 100 7.76 16.74 7.98
C CYS A 100 8.04 18.24 8.04
N ARG A 101 7.14 19.03 8.61
CA ARG A 101 7.29 20.47 8.83
C ARG A 101 7.06 20.79 10.29
N ALA A 102 7.89 21.64 10.84
CA ALA A 102 7.70 22.14 12.20
C ALA A 102 6.45 23.03 12.26
N SER A 103 5.67 22.88 13.32
CA SER A 103 4.54 23.76 13.61
C SER A 103 4.99 25.05 14.28
N ASN A 104 6.21 25.10 14.87
CA ASN A 104 6.81 26.24 15.55
C ASN A 104 8.18 26.55 14.96
N ASP A 105 8.61 27.81 15.02
CA ASP A 105 9.91 28.24 14.49
C ASP A 105 11.13 27.61 15.24
N GLU A 106 10.94 27.23 16.50
CA GLU A 106 12.00 26.62 17.33
C GLU A 106 12.34 25.18 16.93
N ASP A 107 11.43 24.50 16.22
CA ASP A 107 11.53 23.07 15.89
C ASP A 107 12.02 22.83 14.43
N VAL A 108 12.49 23.88 13.73
CA VAL A 108 12.84 23.77 12.29
C VAL A 108 14.03 22.84 12.06
N ASP A 109 15.08 22.97 12.90
CA ASP A 109 16.29 22.14 12.77
C ASP A 109 15.97 20.66 13.04
N THR A 110 15.15 20.39 14.04
CA THR A 110 14.70 19.02 14.36
C THR A 110 13.80 18.46 13.25
N ALA A 111 12.98 19.30 12.61
CA ALA A 111 12.18 18.88 11.45
C ALA A 111 13.08 18.50 10.26
N GLU A 112 14.21 19.17 10.04
CA GLU A 112 15.18 18.79 9.01
C GLU A 112 15.81 17.41 9.33
N VAL A 113 16.16 17.17 10.58
CA VAL A 113 16.68 15.88 11.05
C VAL A 113 15.63 14.78 10.83
N LEU A 114 14.37 15.00 11.24
CA LEU A 114 13.28 14.04 11.02
C LEU A 114 13.05 13.74 9.54
N ASN A 115 13.09 14.74 8.66
CA ASN A 115 13.00 14.53 7.22
C ASN A 115 14.13 13.63 6.70
N GLY A 116 15.37 13.90 7.17
CA GLY A 116 16.52 13.09 6.81
C GLY A 116 16.42 11.65 7.32
N MET A 117 15.86 11.45 8.52
CA MET A 117 15.62 10.14 9.10
C MET A 117 14.52 9.37 8.33
N ILE A 118 13.39 10.01 8.05
CA ILE A 118 12.32 9.40 7.25
C ILE A 118 12.88 8.95 5.89
N LYS A 119 13.68 9.80 5.25
CA LYS A 119 14.32 9.48 3.98
C LYS A 119 15.27 8.28 4.09
N ASN A 120 16.04 8.21 5.17
CA ASN A 120 16.91 7.07 5.43
C ASN A 120 16.09 5.78 5.65
N ILE A 121 14.99 5.84 6.43
CA ILE A 121 14.07 4.71 6.64
C ILE A 121 13.47 4.24 5.29
N GLU A 122 13.06 5.17 4.41
CA GLU A 122 12.56 4.85 3.08
C GLU A 122 13.60 4.09 2.24
N VAL A 123 14.85 4.55 2.23
CA VAL A 123 15.94 3.93 1.47
C VAL A 123 16.31 2.57 2.04
N ASP A 124 16.51 2.46 3.35
CA ASP A 124 16.91 1.21 4.02
C ASP A 124 15.82 0.13 3.92
N SER A 125 14.54 0.53 3.92
CA SER A 125 13.39 -0.36 3.73
C SER A 125 13.13 -0.71 2.27
N SER A 126 13.78 -0.04 1.30
CA SER A 126 13.37 -0.06 -0.12
C SER A 126 11.87 0.27 -0.28
N ALA A 127 11.41 1.31 0.43
CA ALA A 127 10.00 1.68 0.54
C ALA A 127 9.34 1.95 -0.82
N ASP A 128 10.11 2.33 -1.84
CA ASP A 128 9.63 2.47 -3.22
C ASP A 128 8.90 1.21 -3.69
N ASN A 129 9.46 0.02 -3.43
CA ASN A 129 8.82 -1.25 -3.82
C ASN A 129 7.50 -1.47 -3.05
N ALA A 130 7.45 -1.05 -1.79
CA ALA A 130 6.24 -1.13 -0.99
C ALA A 130 5.15 -0.20 -1.53
N TYR A 131 5.51 1.04 -1.85
CA TYR A 131 4.60 2.03 -2.43
C TYR A 131 4.05 1.58 -3.78
N ASP A 132 4.91 1.05 -4.66
CA ASP A 132 4.53 0.56 -5.98
C ASP A 132 3.59 -0.65 -5.88
N THR A 133 3.86 -1.57 -4.96
CA THR A 133 3.02 -2.76 -4.74
C THR A 133 1.64 -2.37 -4.23
N ALA A 134 1.57 -1.53 -3.20
CA ALA A 134 0.30 -1.07 -2.65
C ALA A 134 -0.50 -0.26 -3.68
N PHE A 135 0.18 0.59 -4.48
CA PHE A 135 -0.44 1.37 -5.54
C PHE A 135 -0.97 0.49 -6.69
N GLN A 136 -0.22 -0.55 -7.10
CA GLN A 136 -0.70 -1.49 -8.11
C GLN A 136 -1.96 -2.23 -7.67
N TRP A 137 -2.04 -2.66 -6.41
CA TRP A 137 -3.23 -3.28 -5.83
C TRP A 137 -4.41 -2.32 -5.75
N SER A 138 -4.18 -1.07 -5.33
CA SER A 138 -5.24 -0.06 -5.27
C SER A 138 -5.79 0.30 -6.65
N CYS A 139 -4.93 0.44 -7.67
CA CYS A 139 -5.38 0.71 -9.03
C CYS A 139 -6.07 -0.50 -9.67
N GLY A 140 -5.58 -1.72 -9.46
CA GLY A 140 -6.11 -2.93 -10.08
C GLY A 140 -7.37 -3.46 -9.41
N GLY A 141 -7.28 -3.72 -8.10
CA GLY A 141 -8.33 -4.34 -7.29
C GLY A 141 -9.10 -3.37 -6.40
N GLY A 142 -8.53 -2.19 -6.11
CA GLY A 142 -9.15 -1.17 -5.27
C GLY A 142 -8.64 -1.09 -3.83
N TYR A 143 -7.74 -1.98 -3.40
CA TYR A 143 -7.25 -2.03 -2.03
C TYR A 143 -5.79 -2.49 -1.96
N GLY A 144 -4.93 -1.67 -1.40
CA GLY A 144 -3.55 -1.96 -1.05
C GLY A 144 -3.30 -1.65 0.42
N VAL A 145 -2.23 -2.18 1.00
CA VAL A 145 -1.89 -1.96 2.41
C VAL A 145 -0.40 -1.75 2.57
N LEU A 146 -0.06 -0.72 3.35
CA LEU A 146 1.28 -0.43 3.84
C LEU A 146 1.34 -0.67 5.34
N ARG A 147 2.48 -1.07 5.86
CA ARG A 147 2.72 -1.17 7.30
C ARG A 147 4.09 -0.63 7.69
N VAL A 148 4.20 -0.15 8.92
CA VAL A 148 5.47 0.13 9.58
C VAL A 148 5.75 -0.99 10.56
N LYS A 149 6.97 -1.48 10.57
CA LYS A 149 7.45 -2.54 11.46
C LYS A 149 8.71 -2.08 12.16
N SER A 150 8.88 -2.45 13.41
CA SER A 150 10.17 -2.34 14.11
C SER A 150 10.97 -3.62 13.94
N ASP A 151 12.27 -3.48 13.75
CA ASP A 151 13.20 -4.59 13.64
C ASP A 151 14.55 -4.17 14.24
N TYR A 152 15.42 -5.11 14.55
CA TYR A 152 16.79 -4.78 14.93
C TYR A 152 17.60 -4.39 13.70
N GLU A 153 18.48 -3.39 13.86
CA GLU A 153 19.33 -2.91 12.76
C GLU A 153 20.26 -4.02 12.25
N SER A 154 20.81 -4.83 13.15
CA SER A 154 21.56 -6.04 12.83
C SER A 154 21.40 -7.09 13.94
N PRO A 155 21.74 -8.37 13.66
CA PRO A 155 21.67 -9.43 14.67
C PRO A 155 22.58 -9.21 15.90
N ASP A 156 23.59 -8.34 15.79
CA ASP A 156 24.62 -8.11 16.81
C ASP A 156 24.38 -6.81 17.61
N THR A 157 23.28 -6.10 17.38
CA THR A 157 22.95 -4.84 18.08
C THR A 157 21.60 -4.90 18.75
N PHE A 158 21.43 -4.09 19.79
CA PHE A 158 20.14 -3.83 20.43
C PHE A 158 19.42 -2.62 19.82
N ASP A 159 20.07 -1.89 18.92
CA ASP A 159 19.46 -0.76 18.24
C ASP A 159 18.34 -1.22 17.33
N GLN A 160 17.18 -0.60 17.50
CA GLN A 160 16.00 -0.84 16.70
C GLN A 160 15.91 0.17 15.57
N CYS A 161 15.35 -0.27 14.45
CA CYS A 161 15.03 0.57 13.30
C CYS A 161 13.58 0.35 12.88
N LEU A 162 13.01 1.37 12.24
CA LEU A 162 11.69 1.28 11.62
C LEU A 162 11.85 0.87 10.14
N LYS A 163 10.96 0.01 9.67
CA LYS A 163 10.91 -0.43 8.27
C LYS A 163 9.52 -0.24 7.70
N ILE A 164 9.47 0.22 6.45
CA ILE A 164 8.22 0.36 5.68
C ILE A 164 8.10 -0.84 4.76
N GLU A 165 6.99 -1.55 4.87
CA GLU A 165 6.71 -2.73 4.05
C GLU A 165 5.31 -2.65 3.43
N ALA A 166 5.14 -3.18 2.21
CA ALA A 166 3.82 -3.50 1.70
C ALA A 166 3.39 -4.88 2.16
N VAL A 167 2.11 -5.05 2.47
CA VAL A 167 1.55 -6.39 2.57
C VAL A 167 1.32 -6.89 1.15
N LEU A 168 2.06 -7.95 0.75
CA LEU A 168 2.06 -8.46 -0.62
C LEU A 168 0.68 -8.91 -1.09
N ASP A 169 -0.09 -9.50 -0.19
CA ASP A 169 -1.50 -9.83 -0.41
C ASP A 169 -2.38 -9.03 0.55
N PRO A 170 -2.92 -7.88 0.13
CA PRO A 170 -3.78 -7.05 0.98
C PRO A 170 -5.05 -7.77 1.45
N MET A 171 -5.43 -8.87 0.79
CA MET A 171 -6.60 -9.67 1.16
C MET A 171 -6.40 -10.46 2.46
N THR A 172 -5.18 -10.52 2.96
CA THR A 172 -4.86 -11.11 4.27
C THR A 172 -5.02 -10.14 5.44
N VAL A 173 -5.27 -8.85 5.16
CA VAL A 173 -5.38 -7.80 6.16
C VAL A 173 -6.85 -7.50 6.45
N PHE A 174 -7.24 -7.59 7.70
CA PHE A 174 -8.61 -7.36 8.16
C PHE A 174 -8.64 -6.23 9.17
N CYS A 175 -9.61 -5.32 8.99
CA CYS A 175 -9.77 -4.12 9.80
C CYS A 175 -11.05 -4.19 10.62
N ASP A 176 -11.08 -3.44 11.71
CA ASP A 176 -12.28 -3.21 12.51
C ASP A 176 -13.44 -2.71 11.62
N PRO A 177 -14.57 -3.45 11.56
CA PRO A 177 -15.74 -3.05 10.79
C PRO A 177 -16.39 -1.74 11.24
N SER A 178 -16.14 -1.32 12.47
CA SER A 178 -16.71 -0.09 13.04
C SER A 178 -16.01 1.18 12.56
N ALA A 179 -14.78 1.06 12.03
CA ALA A 179 -14.00 2.19 11.52
C ALA A 179 -14.67 2.87 10.32
N ARG A 180 -14.74 4.20 10.35
CA ARG A 180 -15.45 5.03 9.36
C ARG A 180 -14.56 6.02 8.63
N LYS A 181 -13.45 6.41 9.25
CA LYS A 181 -12.54 7.36 8.63
C LYS A 181 -11.89 6.77 7.38
N PHE A 182 -11.53 7.63 6.45
CA PHE A 182 -10.89 7.24 5.20
C PHE A 182 -9.56 6.52 5.42
N ASP A 183 -8.76 7.01 6.37
CA ASP A 183 -7.46 6.48 6.76
C ASP A 183 -7.53 5.36 7.80
N ARG A 184 -8.74 4.98 8.23
CA ARG A 184 -8.98 4.01 9.31
C ARG A 184 -8.26 4.33 10.63
N SER A 185 -7.97 5.60 10.88
CA SER A 185 -7.35 6.02 12.14
C SER A 185 -8.24 5.81 13.38
N ASP A 186 -9.52 5.56 13.18
CA ASP A 186 -10.52 5.22 14.19
C ASP A 186 -10.67 3.71 14.43
N ALA A 187 -9.92 2.86 13.70
CA ALA A 187 -9.94 1.42 13.90
C ALA A 187 -9.31 1.04 15.24
N ARG A 188 -10.01 0.20 16.00
CA ARG A 188 -9.55 -0.28 17.31
C ARG A 188 -8.67 -1.50 17.22
N TYR A 189 -8.77 -2.26 16.12
CA TYR A 189 -7.99 -3.46 15.90
C TYR A 189 -7.80 -3.78 14.42
N TRP A 190 -6.72 -4.52 14.15
CA TRP A 190 -6.37 -5.04 12.84
C TRP A 190 -5.81 -6.45 12.97
N PHE A 191 -5.98 -7.24 11.91
CA PHE A 191 -5.37 -8.56 11.76
C PHE A 191 -4.62 -8.62 10.44
N ILE A 192 -3.39 -9.13 10.47
CA ILE A 192 -2.64 -9.53 9.26
C ILE A 192 -2.50 -11.04 9.35
N SER A 193 -3.22 -11.79 8.51
CA SER A 193 -3.26 -13.24 8.58
C SER A 193 -2.33 -13.89 7.56
N GLU A 194 -1.75 -15.02 7.94
CA GLU A 194 -0.89 -15.84 7.10
C GLU A 194 -1.23 -17.31 7.30
N LEU A 195 -1.16 -18.09 6.20
CA LEU A 195 -1.28 -19.54 6.24
C LEU A 195 0.10 -20.16 6.20
N ILE A 196 0.47 -20.91 7.24
CA ILE A 196 1.75 -21.59 7.34
C ILE A 196 1.57 -23.11 7.44
N PRO A 197 2.53 -23.91 6.96
CA PRO A 197 2.50 -25.38 7.13
C PRO A 197 2.51 -25.77 8.62
N LYS A 198 1.75 -26.81 8.99
CA LYS A 198 1.71 -27.33 10.37
C LYS A 198 3.10 -27.67 10.92
N ALA A 199 3.99 -28.17 10.07
CA ALA A 199 5.37 -28.46 10.47
C ALA A 199 6.13 -27.20 10.91
N THR A 200 5.98 -26.10 10.16
CA THR A 200 6.58 -24.80 10.49
C THR A 200 5.97 -24.20 11.75
N PHE A 201 4.65 -24.32 11.91
CA PHE A 201 3.94 -23.87 13.11
C PHE A 201 4.47 -24.60 14.36
N THR A 202 4.53 -25.93 14.33
CA THR A 202 5.01 -26.74 15.47
C THR A 202 6.49 -26.49 15.77
N ALA A 203 7.31 -26.22 14.76
CA ALA A 203 8.72 -25.88 14.96
C ALA A 203 8.90 -24.52 15.65
N ARG A 204 8.07 -23.53 15.30
CA ARG A 204 8.14 -22.17 15.87
C ARG A 204 7.48 -22.08 17.25
N TRP A 205 6.35 -22.77 17.44
CA TRP A 205 5.60 -22.78 18.70
C TRP A 205 5.30 -24.21 19.18
N PRO A 206 6.30 -24.92 19.74
CA PRO A 206 6.17 -26.34 20.10
C PRO A 206 5.14 -26.59 21.21
N ASN A 207 4.82 -25.57 22.01
CA ASN A 207 3.85 -25.67 23.10
C ASN A 207 2.43 -25.26 22.69
N ALA A 208 2.24 -24.74 21.48
CA ALA A 208 0.93 -24.29 21.00
C ALA A 208 0.15 -25.47 20.41
N GLU A 209 -1.10 -25.63 20.84
CA GLU A 209 -2.00 -26.62 20.27
C GLU A 209 -2.58 -26.15 18.94
N VAL A 210 -2.55 -27.05 17.95
CA VAL A 210 -3.26 -26.86 16.69
C VAL A 210 -4.71 -27.26 16.91
N VAL A 211 -5.60 -26.27 17.02
CA VAL A 211 -7.03 -26.52 17.20
C VAL A 211 -7.73 -26.45 15.85
N ASP A 212 -8.41 -27.54 15.49
CA ASP A 212 -9.34 -27.53 14.37
C ASP A 212 -10.54 -26.64 14.71
N PHE A 213 -10.97 -25.88 13.76
CA PHE A 213 -12.12 -24.99 13.90
C PHE A 213 -13.38 -25.81 14.19
N ASP A 214 -14.21 -25.37 15.13
CA ASP A 214 -15.46 -26.04 15.44
C ASP A 214 -16.35 -26.11 14.18
N VAL A 215 -16.63 -27.34 13.73
CA VAL A 215 -17.31 -27.68 12.48
C VAL A 215 -18.76 -27.16 12.41
N ALA A 216 -19.23 -26.47 13.44
CA ALA A 216 -20.58 -25.93 13.54
C ALA A 216 -20.85 -24.71 12.63
N ARG A 217 -19.82 -24.10 12.01
CA ARG A 217 -19.96 -23.07 10.97
C ARG A 217 -19.66 -23.66 9.60
N THR A 218 -20.56 -24.51 9.16
CA THR A 218 -20.56 -25.17 7.84
C THR A 218 -21.06 -24.23 6.74
N ASP A 219 -20.46 -23.08 6.55
CA ASP A 219 -20.57 -22.40 5.29
C ASP A 219 -19.19 -22.40 4.63
N SER A 220 -19.17 -22.93 3.46
CA SER A 220 -18.10 -23.39 2.59
C SER A 220 -17.01 -22.39 2.19
N ASP A 221 -16.70 -21.38 3.00
CA ASP A 221 -15.63 -20.45 2.74
C ASP A 221 -14.36 -20.90 3.48
N SER A 222 -13.52 -21.65 2.76
CA SER A 222 -12.19 -22.11 3.22
C SER A 222 -11.30 -20.96 3.68
N ASP A 223 -11.64 -19.72 3.35
CA ASP A 223 -10.86 -18.53 3.67
C ASP A 223 -10.97 -18.10 5.14
N LEU A 224 -12.00 -18.59 5.84
CA LEU A 224 -12.25 -18.28 7.26
C LEU A 224 -11.72 -19.33 8.24
N LEU A 225 -11.14 -20.42 7.74
CA LEU A 225 -10.65 -21.50 8.60
C LEU A 225 -9.29 -21.18 9.21
N TRP A 226 -9.16 -21.36 10.51
CA TRP A 226 -7.87 -21.24 11.21
C TRP A 226 -6.97 -22.47 11.03
N CYS A 227 -7.53 -23.62 10.65
CA CYS A 227 -6.79 -24.84 10.40
C CYS A 227 -7.40 -25.63 9.24
N THR A 228 -6.55 -26.12 8.36
CA THR A 228 -6.87 -27.10 7.32
C THR A 228 -6.05 -28.37 7.55
N GLU A 229 -6.18 -29.40 6.70
CA GLU A 229 -5.42 -30.66 6.88
C GLU A 229 -3.91 -30.42 7.04
N ASP A 230 -3.30 -29.53 6.22
CA ASP A 230 -1.86 -29.31 6.17
C ASP A 230 -1.40 -27.94 6.63
N MET A 231 -2.31 -26.96 6.76
CA MET A 231 -1.97 -25.58 7.03
C MET A 231 -2.63 -25.07 8.31
N VAL A 232 -1.99 -24.11 8.97
CA VAL A 232 -2.53 -23.38 10.11
C VAL A 232 -2.53 -21.89 9.77
N ARG A 233 -3.64 -21.23 10.01
CA ARG A 233 -3.71 -19.77 9.94
C ARG A 233 -3.19 -19.19 11.23
N ILE A 234 -2.23 -18.31 11.11
CA ILE A 234 -1.80 -17.42 12.19
C ILE A 234 -2.19 -16.01 11.81
N ALA A 235 -2.31 -15.13 12.77
CA ALA A 235 -2.53 -13.72 12.52
C ALA A 235 -1.68 -12.87 13.48
N GLU A 236 -1.16 -11.79 12.97
CA GLU A 236 -0.60 -10.71 13.77
C GLU A 236 -1.77 -9.80 14.15
N TYR A 237 -2.16 -9.83 15.43
CA TYR A 237 -3.27 -9.08 15.97
C TYR A 237 -2.78 -7.79 16.60
N TRP A 238 -3.18 -6.67 16.02
CA TRP A 238 -2.93 -5.31 16.50
C TRP A 238 -4.19 -4.77 17.17
N TYR A 239 -4.08 -4.23 18.38
CA TYR A 239 -5.22 -3.66 19.06
C TYR A 239 -4.84 -2.49 19.96
N ALA A 240 -5.79 -1.57 20.12
CA ALA A 240 -5.69 -0.42 21.00
C ALA A 240 -6.45 -0.69 22.30
N GLU A 241 -5.78 -0.53 23.44
CA GLU A 241 -6.35 -0.62 24.77
C GLU A 241 -6.29 0.75 25.44
N LYS A 242 -7.40 1.17 26.03
CA LYS A 242 -7.44 2.42 26.80
C LYS A 242 -6.83 2.20 28.16
N GLN A 243 -5.80 2.97 28.47
CA GLN A 243 -5.18 3.00 29.78
C GLN A 243 -5.34 4.41 30.38
N PRO A 244 -5.82 4.53 31.63
CA PRO A 244 -5.86 5.80 32.31
C PRO A 244 -4.42 6.25 32.61
N LYS A 245 -4.10 7.47 32.25
CA LYS A 245 -2.80 8.11 32.50
C LYS A 245 -3.01 9.44 33.19
N THR A 246 -2.27 9.69 34.25
CA THR A 246 -2.31 10.95 34.96
C THR A 246 -1.22 11.87 34.47
N ILE A 247 -1.60 13.03 33.90
CA ILE A 247 -0.67 14.08 33.50
C ILE A 247 -0.66 15.21 34.55
N LEU A 248 0.54 15.70 34.84
CA LEU A 248 0.80 16.74 35.81
C LEU A 248 1.25 18.01 35.06
N LEU A 249 0.52 19.11 35.28
CA LEU A 249 0.98 20.43 34.89
C LEU A 249 1.81 21.02 36.02
N LEU A 250 3.05 21.31 35.79
CA LEU A 250 3.98 21.87 36.75
C LEU A 250 3.95 23.41 36.77
N SER A 251 4.54 24.00 37.82
CA SER A 251 4.54 25.46 38.01
C SER A 251 5.38 26.23 36.97
N ASP A 252 6.31 25.56 36.30
CA ASP A 252 7.14 26.08 35.20
C ASP A 252 6.44 26.00 33.84
N GLY A 253 5.21 25.41 33.80
CA GLY A 253 4.44 25.24 32.58
C GLY A 253 4.72 23.94 31.85
N SER A 254 5.65 23.11 32.31
CA SER A 254 5.91 21.80 31.72
C SER A 254 4.79 20.81 32.09
N ILE A 255 4.52 19.86 31.18
CA ILE A 255 3.58 18.77 31.38
C ILE A 255 4.41 17.49 31.46
N VAL A 256 4.26 16.77 32.57
CA VAL A 256 4.99 15.52 32.84
C VAL A 256 4.01 14.45 33.26
N ASP A 257 4.30 13.21 32.93
CA ASP A 257 3.53 12.07 33.40
C ASP A 257 3.79 11.83 34.90
N GLU A 258 2.79 11.33 35.60
CA GLU A 258 2.93 11.03 37.03
C GLU A 258 4.06 10.01 37.27
N GLU A 259 4.20 9.02 36.38
CA GLU A 259 5.24 7.99 36.46
C GLU A 259 6.66 8.57 36.29
N ASP A 260 6.81 9.60 35.47
CA ASP A 260 8.10 10.25 35.16
C ASP A 260 8.40 11.42 36.11
N TYR A 261 7.45 11.80 36.99
CA TYR A 261 7.59 12.97 37.85
C TYR A 261 8.77 12.85 38.84
N GLU A 262 8.99 11.66 39.42
CA GLU A 262 10.14 11.42 40.32
C GLU A 262 11.48 11.57 39.56
N GLY A 263 11.55 11.07 38.34
CA GLY A 263 12.72 11.24 37.44
C GLY A 263 12.97 12.71 37.11
N TYR A 264 11.90 13.44 36.79
CA TYR A 264 11.96 14.87 36.50
C TYR A 264 12.45 15.68 37.71
N GLN A 265 11.94 15.41 38.91
CA GLN A 265 12.38 16.04 40.17
C GLN A 265 13.87 15.75 40.44
N LYS A 266 14.31 14.52 40.22
CA LYS A 266 15.71 14.12 40.40
C LYS A 266 16.62 14.85 39.41
N ALA A 267 16.28 14.86 38.13
CA ALA A 267 17.03 15.57 37.12
C ALA A 267 17.15 17.08 37.42
N GLN A 268 16.06 17.71 37.89
CA GLN A 268 16.06 19.10 38.29
C GLN A 268 16.92 19.35 39.53
N SER A 269 16.88 18.45 40.53
CA SER A 269 17.69 18.55 41.74
C SER A 269 19.17 18.38 41.45
N ASP A 270 19.54 17.56 40.48
CA ASP A 270 20.91 17.31 40.07
C ASP A 270 21.44 18.47 39.22
N ALA A 271 20.63 19.07 38.35
CA ALA A 271 20.93 20.29 37.63
C ALA A 271 21.19 21.50 38.57
N LEU A 272 20.42 21.58 39.68
CA LEU A 272 20.62 22.58 40.69
C LEU A 272 21.94 22.40 41.49
N LYS A 273 22.39 21.17 41.69
CA LYS A 273 23.67 20.85 42.36
C LYS A 273 24.87 21.08 41.44
N ALA A 274 24.68 20.91 40.13
CA ALA A 274 25.74 21.11 39.12
C ALA A 274 26.07 22.60 38.86
N THR A 275 25.18 23.54 39.25
CA THR A 275 25.44 24.98 39.10
C THR A 275 26.49 25.40 40.14
N PRO A 276 27.77 25.71 39.72
CA PRO A 276 28.77 26.10 40.67
C PRO A 276 28.40 27.45 41.33
N PRO A 277 28.62 27.63 42.64
CA PRO A 277 28.42 28.92 43.27
C PRO A 277 29.23 29.99 42.57
N ALA A 278 28.60 31.10 42.24
CA ALA A 278 29.26 32.22 41.59
C ALA A 278 30.48 32.63 42.44
N THR A 279 31.67 32.33 41.98
CA THR A 279 32.91 32.73 42.61
C THR A 279 33.00 34.26 42.54
N PRO A 280 33.14 34.97 43.65
CA PRO A 280 33.33 36.42 43.61
C PRO A 280 34.60 36.73 42.83
N ASP A 281 34.48 37.63 41.88
CA ASP A 281 35.63 38.10 41.07
C ASP A 281 36.73 38.66 41.99
N PRO A 282 37.90 38.03 42.08
CA PRO A 282 38.99 38.50 42.96
C PRO A 282 39.56 39.86 42.50
N ASN A 283 39.15 40.40 41.36
CA ASN A 283 39.61 41.68 40.81
C ASN A 283 38.56 42.80 40.90
N ALA A 284 37.43 42.59 41.60
CA ALA A 284 36.46 43.66 41.78
C ALA A 284 37.06 44.82 42.60
N PRO A 285 37.05 46.09 42.10
CA PRO A 285 37.59 47.20 42.80
C PRO A 285 36.88 47.45 44.15
N PRO A 286 37.55 47.79 45.25
CA PRO A 286 36.94 48.02 46.54
C PRO A 286 35.95 49.18 46.46
N PRO A 287 34.78 49.09 47.13
CA PRO A 287 33.77 50.11 47.12
C PRO A 287 34.36 51.44 47.73
N PRO A 288 33.99 52.61 47.21
CA PRO A 288 34.47 53.88 47.74
C PRO A 288 33.99 54.10 49.16
N ALA A 289 34.93 54.45 50.06
CA ALA A 289 34.65 54.72 51.46
C ALA A 289 33.70 55.94 51.59
N GLY A 290 32.41 55.67 52.03
CA GLY A 290 31.47 56.76 52.30
C GLY A 290 30.05 56.50 51.84
N ALA A 291 29.72 55.39 51.19
CA ALA A 291 28.34 55.04 50.84
C ALA A 291 27.63 54.33 52.04
N SER A 292 26.55 54.92 52.48
CA SER A 292 25.58 54.35 53.48
C SER A 292 25.22 52.92 53.08
N ALA A 293 25.24 52.00 54.04
CA ALA A 293 25.02 50.57 53.84
C ALA A 293 23.72 50.28 53.06
N THR A 294 23.88 50.08 51.78
CA THR A 294 22.85 49.37 50.97
C THR A 294 22.96 47.89 51.37
N PRO A 295 21.84 47.21 51.69
CA PRO A 295 21.92 45.79 51.99
C PRO A 295 22.61 45.06 50.85
N PRO A 296 23.42 44.03 51.13
CA PRO A 296 24.11 43.27 50.08
C PRO A 296 23.10 42.78 49.09
N PRO A 297 23.44 42.78 47.76
CA PRO A 297 22.52 42.22 46.77
C PRO A 297 22.13 40.82 47.24
N GLN A 298 20.83 40.64 47.43
CA GLN A 298 20.27 39.34 47.79
C GLN A 298 20.80 38.34 46.77
N ALA A 299 21.47 37.29 47.27
CA ALA A 299 21.85 36.16 46.44
C ALA A 299 20.62 35.77 45.59
N PRO A 300 20.77 35.50 44.29
CA PRO A 300 19.63 35.07 43.49
C PRO A 300 18.90 33.95 44.25
N ALA A 301 17.63 34.17 44.49
CA ALA A 301 16.81 33.20 45.22
C ALA A 301 16.99 31.86 44.51
N ALA A 302 17.30 30.79 45.29
CA ALA A 302 17.38 29.45 44.74
C ALA A 302 16.12 29.22 43.91
N PRO A 303 16.22 28.69 42.69
CA PRO A 303 15.07 28.45 41.85
C PRO A 303 14.06 27.64 42.66
N ALA A 304 12.82 28.14 42.71
CA ALA A 304 11.74 27.51 43.52
C ALA A 304 11.55 26.09 43.01
N ALA A 305 11.45 25.13 43.93
CA ALA A 305 11.15 23.76 43.61
C ALA A 305 9.86 23.72 42.76
N VAL A 306 9.90 23.05 41.63
CA VAL A 306 8.76 22.92 40.73
C VAL A 306 7.67 22.16 41.44
N THR A 307 6.48 22.77 41.56
CA THR A 307 5.32 22.20 42.25
C THR A 307 4.24 21.85 41.24
N ILE A 308 3.44 20.85 41.56
CA ILE A 308 2.27 20.45 40.76
C ILE A 308 1.21 21.55 40.82
N LYS A 309 0.87 22.14 39.67
CA LYS A 309 -0.17 23.18 39.56
C LYS A 309 -1.54 22.58 39.29
N SER A 310 -1.62 21.53 38.50
CA SER A 310 -2.87 20.84 38.17
C SER A 310 -2.60 19.41 37.79
N THR A 311 -3.57 18.53 38.05
CA THR A 311 -3.53 17.11 37.67
C THR A 311 -4.72 16.81 36.79
N ARG A 312 -4.52 16.02 35.73
CA ARG A 312 -5.59 15.59 34.83
C ARG A 312 -5.42 14.12 34.48
N GLU A 313 -6.49 13.35 34.69
CA GLU A 313 -6.58 11.99 34.17
C GLU A 313 -7.01 12.01 32.70
N VAL A 314 -6.34 11.25 31.87
CA VAL A 314 -6.57 11.13 30.42
C VAL A 314 -6.53 9.66 30.06
N ASP A 315 -7.51 9.20 29.30
CA ASP A 315 -7.45 7.88 28.68
C ASP A 315 -6.54 7.94 27.44
N VAL A 316 -5.42 7.23 27.47
CA VAL A 316 -4.49 7.11 26.35
C VAL A 316 -4.67 5.75 25.69
N ASP A 317 -4.72 5.74 24.36
CA ASP A 317 -4.73 4.49 23.61
C ASP A 317 -3.29 3.93 23.55
N VAL A 318 -3.08 2.76 24.16
CA VAL A 318 -1.83 2.00 24.09
C VAL A 318 -2.00 0.88 23.08
N ILE A 319 -1.07 0.79 22.14
CA ILE A 319 -1.12 -0.17 21.05
C ILE A 319 -0.32 -1.42 21.40
N TYR A 320 -0.91 -2.57 21.17
CA TYR A 320 -0.29 -3.88 21.35
C TYR A 320 -0.31 -4.68 20.04
N SER A 321 0.73 -5.47 19.83
CA SER A 321 0.77 -6.51 18.81
C SER A 321 0.95 -7.87 19.46
N CYS A 322 0.27 -8.88 18.92
CA CYS A 322 0.32 -10.23 19.45
C CYS A 322 0.14 -11.25 18.29
N PRO A 323 1.07 -12.18 18.09
CA PRO A 323 0.82 -13.32 17.21
C PRO A 323 -0.25 -14.23 17.84
N VAL A 324 -1.27 -14.58 17.05
CA VAL A 324 -2.41 -15.37 17.50
C VAL A 324 -2.73 -16.50 16.55
N SER A 325 -3.38 -17.53 17.06
CA SER A 325 -3.97 -18.64 16.30
C SER A 325 -5.43 -18.83 16.69
N GLY A 326 -6.10 -19.81 16.09
CA GLY A 326 -7.48 -20.18 16.47
C GLY A 326 -7.64 -20.64 17.93
N ASN A 327 -6.54 -20.95 18.61
CA ASN A 327 -6.53 -21.34 20.03
C ASN A 327 -6.23 -20.17 20.98
N GLY A 328 -5.80 -19.02 20.50
CA GLY A 328 -5.46 -17.85 21.29
C GLY A 328 -4.05 -17.32 21.01
N LYS A 329 -3.45 -16.75 22.04
CA LYS A 329 -2.10 -16.18 21.98
C LYS A 329 -1.05 -17.24 21.67
N LEU A 330 -0.13 -16.92 20.76
CA LEU A 330 1.09 -17.69 20.49
C LEU A 330 2.28 -17.15 21.29
N GLU A 331 2.30 -15.83 21.50
CA GLU A 331 3.32 -15.10 22.25
C GLU A 331 2.63 -14.06 23.13
N GLU A 332 3.34 -13.54 24.13
CA GLU A 332 2.79 -12.45 24.92
C GLU A 332 2.67 -11.15 24.11
N PRO A 333 1.64 -10.34 24.35
CA PRO A 333 1.46 -9.09 23.64
C PRO A 333 2.65 -8.14 23.84
N THR A 334 3.17 -7.63 22.73
CA THR A 334 4.27 -6.67 22.72
C THR A 334 3.69 -5.27 22.55
N LYS A 335 4.10 -4.33 23.41
CA LYS A 335 3.70 -2.92 23.31
C LYS A 335 4.40 -2.27 22.14
N TRP A 336 3.64 -1.59 21.29
CA TRP A 336 4.14 -0.70 20.26
C TRP A 336 4.55 0.65 20.86
N GLY A 337 5.66 1.22 20.41
CA GLY A 337 6.14 2.50 20.95
C GLY A 337 5.25 3.69 20.60
N GLY A 338 4.62 3.68 19.41
CA GLY A 338 3.74 4.77 18.98
C GLY A 338 2.32 4.69 19.52
N SER A 339 1.58 5.77 19.34
CA SER A 339 0.17 5.91 19.75
C SER A 339 -0.83 5.46 18.67
N MET A 340 -0.33 5.05 17.49
CA MET A 340 -1.14 4.70 16.31
C MET A 340 -0.85 3.28 15.86
N ILE A 341 -1.88 2.55 15.41
CA ILE A 341 -1.69 1.23 14.80
C ILE A 341 -0.93 1.43 13.47
N PRO A 342 0.22 0.73 13.27
CA PRO A 342 1.13 0.99 12.15
C PRO A 342 0.72 0.30 10.84
N ILE A 343 -0.58 0.31 10.52
CA ILE A 343 -1.16 -0.27 9.31
C ILE A 343 -1.95 0.79 8.57
N VAL A 344 -1.67 0.99 7.30
CA VAL A 344 -2.27 2.05 6.49
C VAL A 344 -2.91 1.45 5.24
N PRO A 345 -4.24 1.60 5.07
CA PRO A 345 -4.92 1.21 3.85
C PRO A 345 -4.66 2.23 2.73
N GLN A 346 -4.45 1.74 1.54
CA GLN A 346 -4.38 2.54 0.32
C GLN A 346 -5.54 2.15 -0.58
N TRP A 347 -6.49 3.06 -0.73
CA TRP A 347 -7.71 2.83 -1.49
C TRP A 347 -7.52 3.14 -2.98
N GLY A 348 -8.25 2.41 -3.81
CA GLY A 348 -8.52 2.80 -5.19
C GLY A 348 -9.61 3.85 -5.24
N ASP A 349 -10.76 3.53 -5.83
CA ASP A 349 -11.95 4.34 -5.74
C ASP A 349 -12.77 3.88 -4.53
N LEU A 350 -12.98 4.77 -3.55
CA LEU A 350 -13.69 4.48 -2.31
C LEU A 350 -14.93 5.36 -2.21
N ILE A 351 -16.09 4.73 -2.15
CA ILE A 351 -17.38 5.40 -1.94
C ILE A 351 -18.10 4.82 -0.72
N SER A 352 -18.97 5.60 -0.11
CA SER A 352 -19.82 5.15 0.99
C SER A 352 -21.28 5.17 0.57
N ILE A 353 -21.93 4.01 0.56
CA ILE A 353 -23.35 3.83 0.20
C ILE A 353 -24.03 3.03 1.32
N ASP A 354 -25.16 3.52 1.81
CA ASP A 354 -25.95 2.90 2.88
C ASP A 354 -25.11 2.53 4.13
N GLY A 355 -24.15 3.40 4.48
CA GLY A 355 -23.26 3.18 5.61
C GLY A 355 -22.19 2.11 5.41
N LYS A 356 -22.08 1.52 4.21
CA LYS A 356 -21.02 0.61 3.82
C LYS A 356 -20.01 1.32 2.93
N GLN A 357 -18.75 1.09 3.18
CA GLN A 357 -17.67 1.57 2.32
C GLN A 357 -17.41 0.53 1.23
N ILE A 358 -17.51 0.95 -0.02
CA ILE A 358 -17.30 0.12 -1.20
C ILE A 358 -16.05 0.64 -1.89
N TYR A 359 -15.11 -0.26 -2.15
CA TYR A 359 -13.88 0.06 -2.85
C TYR A 359 -13.76 -0.74 -4.15
N SER A 360 -13.16 -0.12 -5.15
CA SER A 360 -12.94 -0.75 -6.44
C SER A 360 -11.69 -0.19 -7.13
N GLY A 361 -11.10 -1.02 -7.99
CA GLY A 361 -10.05 -0.60 -8.91
C GLY A 361 -10.59 -0.32 -10.32
N MET A 362 -9.70 0.10 -11.20
CA MET A 362 -10.01 0.35 -12.61
C MET A 362 -10.54 -0.90 -13.33
N THR A 363 -10.08 -2.08 -12.92
CA THR A 363 -10.47 -3.36 -13.52
C THR A 363 -11.98 -3.56 -13.48
N ARG A 364 -12.63 -3.21 -12.36
CA ARG A 364 -14.07 -3.38 -12.17
C ARG A 364 -14.88 -2.71 -13.27
N PHE A 365 -14.52 -1.48 -13.62
CA PHE A 365 -15.23 -0.69 -14.63
C PHE A 365 -14.87 -1.08 -16.07
N ALA A 366 -13.67 -1.64 -16.29
CA ALA A 366 -13.20 -2.07 -17.61
C ALA A 366 -13.58 -3.51 -17.97
N ARG A 367 -14.07 -4.31 -17.00
CA ARG A 367 -14.26 -5.77 -17.12
C ARG A 367 -15.22 -6.14 -18.24
N ASP A 368 -16.39 -5.51 -18.30
CA ASP A 368 -17.42 -5.84 -19.29
C ASP A 368 -16.95 -5.49 -20.70
N SER A 369 -16.38 -4.31 -20.89
CA SER A 369 -15.83 -3.89 -22.18
C SER A 369 -14.69 -4.80 -22.64
N GLN A 370 -13.82 -5.24 -21.74
CA GLN A 370 -12.74 -6.20 -22.05
C GLN A 370 -13.29 -7.58 -22.46
N THR A 371 -14.32 -8.07 -21.76
CA THR A 371 -14.95 -9.34 -22.07
C THR A 371 -15.58 -9.32 -23.47
N ILE A 372 -16.29 -8.24 -23.81
CA ILE A 372 -16.88 -8.02 -25.13
C ILE A 372 -15.77 -7.96 -26.19
N HIS A 373 -14.70 -7.22 -25.94
CA HIS A 373 -13.57 -7.11 -26.86
C HIS A 373 -12.93 -8.47 -27.16
N ASN A 374 -12.69 -9.30 -26.14
CA ASN A 374 -12.16 -10.65 -26.32
C ASN A 374 -13.09 -11.53 -27.16
N PHE A 375 -14.42 -11.42 -26.91
CA PHE A 375 -15.43 -12.16 -27.68
C PHE A 375 -15.44 -11.76 -29.15
N GLU A 376 -15.39 -10.46 -29.44
CA GLU A 376 -15.37 -9.92 -30.80
C GLU A 376 -14.12 -10.34 -31.56
N MET A 377 -12.95 -10.15 -30.94
CA MET A 377 -11.67 -10.50 -31.55
C MET A 377 -11.56 -12.01 -31.80
N SER A 378 -11.98 -12.84 -30.84
CA SER A 378 -12.01 -14.30 -31.03
C SER A 378 -12.97 -14.71 -32.15
N SER A 379 -14.10 -14.01 -32.30
CA SER A 379 -15.07 -14.26 -33.37
C SER A 379 -14.54 -13.82 -34.74
N MET A 380 -13.81 -12.69 -34.82
CA MET A 380 -13.13 -12.28 -36.04
C MET A 380 -12.10 -13.33 -36.51
N VAL A 381 -11.28 -13.82 -35.56
CA VAL A 381 -10.29 -14.88 -35.88
C VAL A 381 -10.99 -16.14 -36.40
N GLU A 382 -12.14 -16.53 -35.78
CA GLU A 382 -12.94 -17.67 -36.23
C GLU A 382 -13.45 -17.47 -37.67
N VAL A 383 -13.95 -16.27 -38.00
CA VAL A 383 -14.42 -15.94 -39.36
C VAL A 383 -13.26 -16.00 -40.35
N VAL A 384 -12.13 -15.37 -40.02
CA VAL A 384 -10.93 -15.37 -40.87
C VAL A 384 -10.43 -16.80 -41.10
N ALA A 385 -10.41 -17.65 -40.10
CA ALA A 385 -9.98 -19.04 -40.22
C ALA A 385 -10.90 -19.88 -41.14
N LYS A 386 -12.18 -19.49 -41.29
CA LYS A 386 -13.14 -20.15 -42.19
C LYS A 386 -13.11 -19.60 -43.62
N LEU A 387 -12.52 -18.43 -43.85
CA LEU A 387 -12.48 -17.81 -45.19
C LEU A 387 -11.79 -18.67 -46.26
N PRO A 388 -10.67 -19.36 -45.98
CA PRO A 388 -9.99 -20.19 -46.97
C PRO A 388 -10.81 -21.45 -47.38
N ASN A 389 -11.74 -21.87 -46.57
CA ASN A 389 -12.52 -23.11 -46.72
C ASN A 389 -13.88 -22.86 -47.36
N SER A 390 -14.01 -21.91 -48.27
CA SER A 390 -15.21 -21.73 -49.07
C SER A 390 -15.49 -23.03 -49.84
N PRO A 391 -16.57 -23.78 -49.47
CA PRO A 391 -16.82 -25.08 -50.06
C PRO A 391 -17.09 -24.97 -51.56
N LEU A 392 -16.47 -25.86 -52.29
CA LEU A 392 -16.70 -25.99 -53.74
C LEU A 392 -18.01 -26.75 -53.99
N LYS A 393 -18.89 -26.15 -54.73
CA LYS A 393 -20.11 -26.81 -55.21
C LYS A 393 -19.80 -27.47 -56.56
N ALA A 394 -19.90 -28.78 -56.60
CA ALA A 394 -19.75 -29.55 -57.82
C ALA A 394 -20.74 -30.71 -57.80
N THR A 395 -21.23 -31.12 -58.98
CA THR A 395 -22.00 -32.33 -59.10
C THR A 395 -21.10 -33.56 -59.04
N PRO A 396 -21.58 -34.74 -58.64
CA PRO A 396 -20.81 -35.99 -58.68
C PRO A 396 -20.24 -36.31 -60.06
N ALA A 397 -20.92 -35.89 -61.14
CA ALA A 397 -20.47 -36.07 -62.53
C ALA A 397 -19.22 -35.20 -62.82
N MET A 398 -19.18 -33.97 -62.28
CA MET A 398 -18.06 -33.06 -62.47
C MET A 398 -16.73 -33.53 -61.85
N ILE A 399 -16.83 -34.28 -60.75
CA ILE A 399 -15.65 -34.75 -60.00
C ILE A 399 -15.28 -36.20 -60.30
N LYS A 400 -16.08 -36.94 -61.03
CA LYS A 400 -15.87 -38.36 -61.31
C LYS A 400 -14.50 -38.61 -61.95
N GLY A 401 -13.65 -39.43 -61.27
CA GLY A 401 -12.28 -39.74 -61.67
C GLY A 401 -11.24 -38.66 -61.35
N LEU A 402 -11.68 -37.61 -60.67
CA LEU A 402 -10.81 -36.50 -60.19
C LEU A 402 -10.88 -36.36 -58.66
N GLU A 403 -11.44 -37.36 -57.96
CA GLU A 403 -11.70 -37.30 -56.51
C GLU A 403 -10.41 -36.98 -55.75
N SER A 404 -9.32 -37.66 -56.01
CA SER A 404 -8.02 -37.45 -55.40
C SER A 404 -7.41 -36.05 -55.67
N TYR A 405 -7.78 -35.46 -56.80
CA TYR A 405 -7.38 -34.11 -57.14
C TYR A 405 -8.15 -33.07 -56.32
N TYR A 406 -9.47 -33.29 -56.16
CA TYR A 406 -10.32 -32.42 -55.35
C TYR A 406 -10.05 -32.53 -53.85
N GLU A 407 -9.65 -33.69 -53.35
CA GLU A 407 -9.20 -33.87 -51.97
C GLU A 407 -7.96 -33.05 -51.61
N ARG A 408 -7.06 -32.84 -52.58
CA ARG A 408 -5.84 -32.05 -52.43
C ARG A 408 -6.03 -30.55 -52.60
N LEU A 409 -7.15 -30.09 -53.13
CA LEU A 409 -7.41 -28.66 -53.35
C LEU A 409 -7.32 -27.78 -52.10
N GLY A 410 -7.29 -28.37 -50.91
CA GLY A 410 -7.08 -27.66 -49.66
C GLY A 410 -5.62 -27.51 -49.25
N TYR A 411 -4.69 -28.24 -49.95
CA TYR A 411 -3.25 -28.27 -49.64
C TYR A 411 -2.41 -27.81 -50.82
N ASP A 412 -2.83 -28.19 -52.06
CA ASP A 412 -2.16 -27.81 -53.28
C ASP A 412 -2.98 -26.71 -53.96
N ASP A 413 -2.37 -25.59 -54.29
CA ASP A 413 -3.01 -24.49 -55.02
C ASP A 413 -2.71 -24.67 -56.56
N PRO A 414 -3.45 -25.57 -57.23
CA PRO A 414 -3.21 -25.82 -58.64
C PRO A 414 -3.64 -24.60 -59.48
N PRO A 415 -2.84 -24.21 -60.49
CA PRO A 415 -3.14 -23.04 -61.29
C PRO A 415 -4.39 -23.21 -62.18
N VAL A 416 -4.86 -24.44 -62.36
CA VAL A 416 -6.04 -24.77 -63.17
C VAL A 416 -6.93 -25.75 -62.42
N LEU A 417 -8.24 -25.47 -62.39
CA LEU A 417 -9.24 -26.38 -61.84
C LEU A 417 -9.79 -27.29 -62.95
N LEU A 418 -9.45 -28.57 -62.87
CA LEU A 418 -9.94 -29.60 -63.83
C LEU A 418 -11.33 -30.07 -63.40
N PHE A 419 -12.27 -30.17 -64.35
CA PHE A 419 -13.61 -30.73 -64.13
C PHE A 419 -14.18 -31.38 -65.37
N ASN A 420 -15.09 -32.31 -65.22
CA ASN A 420 -15.82 -32.91 -66.32
C ASN A 420 -17.09 -32.10 -66.65
N ALA A 421 -17.43 -31.95 -67.92
CA ALA A 421 -18.68 -31.28 -68.30
C ALA A 421 -19.89 -32.13 -67.87
N ASP A 422 -20.87 -31.55 -67.17
CA ASP A 422 -22.15 -32.18 -66.81
C ASP A 422 -23.25 -31.59 -67.70
N PRO A 423 -23.92 -32.42 -68.52
CA PRO A 423 -25.01 -31.94 -69.40
C PRO A 423 -26.20 -31.36 -68.61
N ASN A 424 -26.41 -31.80 -67.38
CA ASN A 424 -27.54 -31.39 -66.52
C ASN A 424 -27.24 -30.14 -65.69
N ALA A 425 -25.97 -29.72 -65.63
CA ALA A 425 -25.54 -28.55 -64.89
C ALA A 425 -24.56 -27.72 -65.74
N PRO A 426 -25.04 -26.82 -66.60
CA PRO A 426 -24.20 -26.01 -67.45
C PRO A 426 -23.36 -25.04 -66.63
N GLY A 427 -22.03 -25.16 -66.73
CA GLY A 427 -21.05 -24.37 -65.99
C GLY A 427 -20.01 -25.24 -65.30
N GLY A 428 -19.00 -24.64 -64.74
CA GLY A 428 -17.99 -25.34 -63.93
C GLY A 428 -18.31 -25.36 -62.46
N PRO A 429 -17.54 -26.11 -61.68
CA PRO A 429 -17.65 -26.05 -60.22
C PRO A 429 -17.55 -24.59 -59.74
N SER A 430 -18.47 -24.19 -58.90
CA SER A 430 -18.53 -22.83 -58.32
C SER A 430 -18.20 -22.87 -56.84
N ARG A 431 -17.44 -21.87 -56.40
CA ARG A 431 -17.24 -21.70 -54.96
C ARG A 431 -18.40 -20.91 -54.39
N GLU A 432 -18.85 -21.29 -53.20
CA GLU A 432 -19.73 -20.42 -52.43
C GLU A 432 -19.08 -19.06 -52.25
N PRO A 433 -19.85 -17.96 -52.30
CA PRO A 433 -19.31 -16.64 -51.98
C PRO A 433 -18.57 -16.67 -50.66
N MET A 434 -17.34 -16.17 -50.62
CA MET A 434 -16.63 -16.04 -49.34
C MET A 434 -17.47 -15.21 -48.40
N ALA A 435 -17.61 -15.71 -47.18
CA ALA A 435 -18.20 -14.92 -46.11
C ALA A 435 -17.35 -13.64 -45.97
N GLN A 436 -17.94 -12.50 -46.27
CA GLN A 436 -17.24 -11.23 -46.07
C GLN A 436 -17.14 -10.99 -44.57
N LEU A 437 -15.99 -10.48 -44.09
CA LEU A 437 -15.86 -10.00 -42.73
C LEU A 437 -16.92 -8.93 -42.53
N PRO A 438 -17.86 -9.09 -41.57
CA PRO A 438 -18.83 -8.05 -41.31
C PRO A 438 -18.11 -6.78 -40.86
N SER A 439 -18.18 -5.70 -41.62
CA SER A 439 -17.61 -4.40 -41.26
C SER A 439 -18.10 -3.91 -39.90
N ALA A 440 -19.30 -4.34 -39.51
CA ALA A 440 -19.88 -4.12 -38.21
C ALA A 440 -19.02 -4.67 -37.04
N LEU A 441 -18.37 -5.84 -37.21
CA LEU A 441 -17.50 -6.40 -36.15
C LEU A 441 -16.23 -5.56 -35.95
N ALA A 442 -15.63 -5.06 -37.04
CA ALA A 442 -14.46 -4.18 -36.94
C ALA A 442 -14.81 -2.84 -36.28
N ASN A 443 -15.98 -2.27 -36.63
CA ASN A 443 -16.47 -1.05 -35.98
C ASN A 443 -16.80 -1.27 -34.51
N LEU A 444 -17.43 -2.38 -34.14
CA LEU A 444 -17.77 -2.71 -32.77
C LEU A 444 -16.51 -2.85 -31.90
N SER A 445 -15.45 -3.50 -32.40
CA SER A 445 -14.18 -3.62 -31.70
C SER A 445 -13.51 -2.25 -31.42
N ASN A 446 -13.63 -1.29 -32.31
CA ASN A 446 -13.15 0.07 -32.06
C ASN A 446 -14.00 0.77 -31.00
N ILE A 447 -15.33 0.62 -31.07
CA ILE A 447 -16.24 1.18 -30.09
C ILE A 447 -15.95 0.62 -28.70
N THR A 448 -15.79 -0.70 -28.55
CA THR A 448 -15.48 -1.34 -27.27
C THR A 448 -14.16 -0.87 -26.66
N VAL A 449 -13.14 -0.62 -27.47
CA VAL A 449 -11.85 -0.06 -27.02
C VAL A 449 -12.03 1.40 -26.57
N ASP A 450 -12.81 2.19 -27.31
CA ASP A 450 -13.07 3.58 -26.95
C ASP A 450 -13.95 3.69 -25.69
N GLU A 451 -14.94 2.83 -25.51
CA GLU A 451 -15.71 2.70 -24.27
C GLU A 451 -14.84 2.31 -23.08
N MET A 452 -13.91 1.39 -23.26
CA MET A 452 -12.95 1.00 -22.22
C MET A 452 -12.07 2.19 -21.81
N LYS A 453 -11.62 3.02 -22.75
CA LYS A 453 -10.87 4.23 -22.47
C LYS A 453 -11.74 5.28 -21.77
N ALA A 454 -12.99 5.43 -22.20
CA ALA A 454 -13.94 6.37 -21.60
C ALA A 454 -14.27 6.03 -20.15
N THR A 455 -14.54 4.73 -19.86
CA THR A 455 -14.87 4.26 -18.51
C THR A 455 -13.69 4.31 -17.54
N THR A 456 -12.46 4.12 -18.03
CA THR A 456 -11.25 4.19 -17.20
C THR A 456 -10.60 5.57 -17.18
N GLY A 457 -11.07 6.50 -18.03
CA GLY A 457 -10.49 7.83 -18.15
C GLY A 457 -9.10 7.89 -18.80
N VAL A 458 -8.62 6.78 -19.37
CA VAL A 458 -7.28 6.66 -19.96
C VAL A 458 -7.38 6.85 -21.47
N TYR A 459 -7.13 8.05 -21.97
CA TYR A 459 -7.20 8.38 -23.40
C TYR A 459 -5.86 8.29 -24.12
N ASP A 460 -5.88 8.12 -25.47
CA ASP A 460 -4.71 7.95 -26.33
C ASP A 460 -3.75 9.16 -26.38
N ALA A 461 -4.22 10.33 -25.98
CA ALA A 461 -3.40 11.56 -25.93
C ALA A 461 -2.12 11.38 -25.09
N SER A 462 -2.18 10.54 -24.07
CA SER A 462 -1.05 10.22 -23.21
C SER A 462 -0.19 9.05 -23.73
N VAL A 463 -0.53 8.41 -24.88
CA VAL A 463 0.25 7.30 -25.50
C VAL A 463 1.23 7.80 -26.58
N GLY A 464 1.28 9.13 -26.84
CA GLY A 464 2.15 9.66 -27.89
C GLY A 464 1.68 9.32 -29.30
N ASN A 465 0.42 8.92 -29.50
CA ASN A 465 -0.14 8.79 -30.84
C ASN A 465 -0.14 10.15 -31.52
N GLN A 466 0.37 10.16 -32.74
CA GLN A 466 0.52 11.34 -33.56
C GLN A 466 -0.85 12.05 -33.68
N SER A 467 -1.00 13.16 -32.99
CA SER A 467 -2.14 14.05 -33.17
C SER A 467 -1.76 15.19 -34.12
N ASN A 468 -2.74 15.81 -34.75
CA ASN A 468 -2.52 16.97 -35.65
C ASN A 468 -1.98 18.22 -34.91
N GLU A 469 -1.67 18.12 -33.62
CA GLU A 469 -1.14 19.21 -32.82
C GLU A 469 0.37 19.26 -32.92
N THR A 470 0.88 20.38 -33.44
CA THR A 470 2.31 20.60 -33.69
C THR A 470 3.01 21.39 -32.57
N SER A 471 2.29 21.88 -31.56
CA SER A 471 2.91 22.65 -30.48
C SER A 471 3.06 21.82 -29.20
N GLY A 472 4.26 21.80 -28.61
CA GLY A 472 4.54 21.10 -27.35
C GLY A 472 3.61 21.57 -26.20
N ARG A 473 3.16 22.82 -26.20
CA ARG A 473 2.23 23.38 -25.21
C ARG A 473 0.82 22.77 -25.31
N ALA A 474 0.33 22.51 -26.51
CA ALA A 474 -0.97 21.87 -26.72
C ALA A 474 -0.93 20.39 -26.30
N ILE A 475 0.18 19.71 -26.55
CA ILE A 475 0.42 18.32 -26.13
C ILE A 475 0.47 18.24 -24.59
N MET A 476 1.18 19.17 -23.93
CA MET A 476 1.23 19.24 -22.45
C MET A 476 -0.14 19.53 -21.83
N ALA A 477 -0.90 20.48 -22.37
CA ALA A 477 -2.24 20.80 -21.89
C ALA A 477 -3.21 19.62 -22.02
N ARG A 478 -3.11 18.87 -23.11
CA ARG A 478 -3.93 17.68 -23.36
C ARG A 478 -3.55 16.51 -22.45
N ASN A 479 -2.26 16.33 -22.20
CA ASN A 479 -1.79 15.32 -21.24
C ASN A 479 -2.27 15.65 -19.82
N ALA A 480 -2.17 16.92 -19.39
CA ALA A 480 -2.68 17.37 -18.11
C ALA A 480 -4.20 17.16 -17.98
N GLN A 481 -4.96 17.37 -19.04
CA GLN A 481 -6.41 17.13 -19.03
C GLN A 481 -6.76 15.63 -18.96
N ALA A 482 -5.95 14.76 -19.58
CA ALA A 482 -6.12 13.29 -19.52
C ALA A 482 -5.74 12.71 -18.14
N GLU A 483 -4.89 13.40 -17.38
CA GLU A 483 -4.46 12.99 -16.04
C GLU A 483 -5.53 13.21 -14.95
N VAL A 484 -6.48 14.12 -15.17
CA VAL A 484 -7.47 14.52 -14.15
C VAL A 484 -8.31 13.34 -13.65
N VAL A 485 -8.73 12.43 -14.52
CA VAL A 485 -9.59 11.30 -14.13
C VAL A 485 -8.84 10.28 -13.26
N ASN A 486 -7.56 10.07 -13.54
CA ASN A 486 -6.73 9.11 -12.80
C ASN A 486 -6.11 9.71 -11.53
N PHE A 487 -6.28 11.02 -11.33
CA PHE A 487 -5.73 11.74 -10.18
C PHE A 487 -6.27 11.21 -8.84
N VAL A 488 -7.49 10.64 -8.82
CA VAL A 488 -8.08 10.04 -7.62
C VAL A 488 -7.16 8.98 -6.99
N TYR A 489 -6.55 8.12 -7.80
CA TYR A 489 -5.64 7.07 -7.31
C TYR A 489 -4.37 7.67 -6.70
N VAL A 490 -3.81 8.70 -7.34
CA VAL A 490 -2.63 9.42 -6.86
C VAL A 490 -2.95 10.20 -5.58
N ASP A 491 -4.09 10.88 -5.53
CA ASP A 491 -4.54 11.61 -4.33
C ASP A 491 -4.76 10.67 -3.14
N ASN A 492 -5.33 9.50 -3.39
CA ASN A 492 -5.51 8.48 -2.35
C ASN A 492 -4.18 7.88 -1.87
N GLN A 493 -3.19 7.75 -2.76
CA GLN A 493 -1.82 7.39 -2.36
C GLN A 493 -1.21 8.48 -1.48
N VAL A 494 -1.34 9.74 -1.85
CA VAL A 494 -0.85 10.88 -1.05
C VAL A 494 -1.46 10.88 0.36
N LYS A 495 -2.76 10.60 0.48
CA LYS A 495 -3.44 10.47 1.77
C LYS A 495 -2.90 9.29 2.60
N ALA A 496 -2.68 8.14 1.96
CA ALA A 496 -2.09 6.98 2.62
C ALA A 496 -0.66 7.26 3.10
N LEU A 497 0.18 7.87 2.26
CA LEU A 497 1.56 8.23 2.63
C LEU A 497 1.61 9.33 3.70
N LYS A 498 0.66 10.27 3.69
CA LYS A 498 0.54 11.24 4.78
C LYS A 498 0.30 10.52 6.11
N ARG A 499 -0.65 9.57 6.14
CA ARG A 499 -0.91 8.76 7.34
C ARG A 499 0.31 7.93 7.76
N LEU A 500 1.02 7.35 6.80
CA LEU A 500 2.27 6.63 7.05
C LEU A 500 3.32 7.53 7.69
N GLY A 501 3.48 8.75 7.18
CA GLY A 501 4.39 9.73 7.74
C GLY A 501 4.01 10.18 9.15
N GLU A 502 2.72 10.33 9.45
CA GLU A 502 2.22 10.61 10.81
C GLU A 502 2.61 9.48 11.78
N ILE A 503 2.47 8.23 11.36
CA ILE A 503 2.87 7.06 12.16
C ILE A 503 4.38 7.02 12.36
N LEU A 504 5.18 7.35 11.34
CA LEU A 504 6.63 7.41 11.47
C LEU A 504 7.09 8.49 12.45
N VAL A 505 6.53 9.70 12.32
CA VAL A 505 6.87 10.82 13.23
C VAL A 505 6.48 10.49 14.67
N ASP A 506 5.36 9.82 14.89
CA ASP A 506 4.92 9.36 16.21
C ASP A 506 5.83 8.26 16.78
N ALA A 507 6.28 7.33 15.94
CA ALA A 507 7.08 6.17 16.36
C ALA A 507 8.58 6.48 16.52
N ILE A 508 9.15 7.35 15.71
CA ILE A 508 10.60 7.66 15.70
C ILE A 508 11.15 7.95 17.11
N PRO A 509 10.56 8.82 17.95
CA PRO A 509 11.08 9.12 19.28
C PRO A 509 11.20 7.91 20.20
N HIS A 510 10.39 6.89 20.00
CA HIS A 510 10.32 5.70 20.85
C HIS A 510 11.31 4.60 20.46
N TYR A 511 11.72 4.55 19.19
CA TYR A 511 12.67 3.54 18.68
C TYR A 511 14.08 4.11 18.50
N TYR A 512 14.20 5.43 18.45
CA TYR A 512 15.47 6.14 18.33
C TYR A 512 15.70 6.98 19.60
N ASP A 513 15.59 6.35 20.77
CA ASP A 513 15.63 6.96 22.10
C ASP A 513 17.06 7.20 22.62
N ALA A 514 18.05 6.43 22.16
CA ALA A 514 19.44 6.52 22.60
C ALA A 514 20.24 7.57 21.82
N GLU A 515 21.30 8.12 22.45
CA GLU A 515 22.29 8.94 21.76
C GLU A 515 23.04 8.07 20.74
N ARG A 516 22.82 8.35 19.46
CA ARG A 516 23.51 7.67 18.36
C ARG A 516 23.70 8.59 17.16
N SER A 517 24.73 8.31 16.37
CA SER A 517 24.95 9.01 15.11
C SER A 517 24.17 8.29 14.01
N ILE A 518 23.27 9.01 13.38
CA ILE A 518 22.42 8.49 12.30
C ILE A 518 22.82 9.16 10.99
N ARG A 519 22.84 8.37 9.93
CA ARG A 519 22.92 8.88 8.57
C ARG A 519 21.58 9.49 8.19
N ILE A 520 21.57 10.76 7.86
CA ILE A 520 20.40 11.43 7.28
C ILE A 520 20.67 11.74 5.81
N LEU A 521 19.63 11.68 5.02
CA LEU A 521 19.71 11.92 3.58
C LEU A 521 19.05 13.25 3.24
N GLY A 522 19.80 14.13 2.59
CA GLY A 522 19.26 15.37 2.04
C GLY A 522 18.31 15.13 0.85
N PRO A 523 17.63 16.19 0.37
CA PRO A 523 16.74 16.09 -0.80
C PRO A 523 17.44 15.59 -2.08
N ASP A 524 18.73 15.80 -2.18
CA ASP A 524 19.62 15.37 -3.27
C ASP A 524 20.32 14.03 -3.00
N LEU A 525 19.88 13.29 -1.95
CA LEU A 525 20.50 12.07 -1.43
C LEU A 525 21.94 12.28 -0.92
N ALA A 526 22.35 13.51 -0.67
CA ALA A 526 23.63 13.78 -0.01
C ALA A 526 23.60 13.25 1.43
N GLU A 527 24.63 12.48 1.78
CA GLU A 527 24.75 11.89 3.11
C GLU A 527 25.29 12.92 4.12
N LYS A 528 24.62 13.03 5.25
CA LYS A 528 25.07 13.81 6.41
C LYS A 528 24.90 12.95 7.65
N TYR A 529 25.88 12.94 8.53
CA TYR A 529 25.78 12.25 9.82
C TYR A 529 25.42 13.26 10.89
N VAL A 530 24.36 12.96 11.62
CA VAL A 530 23.86 13.79 12.72
C VAL A 530 23.74 12.92 13.97
N THR A 531 24.23 13.43 15.09
CA THR A 531 24.02 12.78 16.38
C THR A 531 22.69 13.27 16.94
N ILE A 532 21.78 12.33 17.21
CA ILE A 532 20.48 12.58 17.85
C ILE A 532 20.58 12.40 19.36
N ASN A 533 19.67 13.04 20.09
CA ASN A 533 19.55 12.96 21.55
C ASN A 533 20.86 13.20 22.30
N LYS A 534 21.73 14.05 21.76
CA LYS A 534 23.06 14.32 22.33
C LYS A 534 22.95 15.29 23.51
N MET A 535 23.47 14.90 24.66
CA MET A 535 23.61 15.79 25.81
C MET A 535 24.71 16.80 25.54
N VAL A 536 24.39 18.09 25.52
CA VAL A 536 25.32 19.21 25.33
C VAL A 536 25.17 20.19 26.46
N THR A 537 26.31 20.65 26.99
CA THR A 537 26.32 21.71 28.01
C THR A 537 26.49 23.05 27.32
N ASP A 538 25.56 23.97 27.49
CA ASP A 538 25.67 25.34 26.98
C ASP A 538 26.89 26.04 27.63
N PRO A 539 27.87 26.46 26.85
CA PRO A 539 29.10 27.08 27.39
C PRO A 539 28.86 28.44 28.06
N VAL A 540 27.69 29.06 27.81
CA VAL A 540 27.35 30.40 28.36
C VAL A 540 26.52 30.27 29.64
N THR A 541 25.54 29.40 29.65
CA THR A 541 24.60 29.25 30.79
C THR A 541 24.98 28.10 31.72
N GLY A 542 25.86 27.17 31.29
CA GLY A 542 26.20 25.95 32.03
C GLY A 542 25.07 24.97 32.18
N LYS A 543 23.95 25.15 31.47
CA LYS A 543 22.80 24.23 31.48
C LYS A 543 23.02 23.13 30.47
N GLU A 544 22.66 21.93 30.87
CA GLU A 544 22.61 20.78 29.98
C GLU A 544 21.27 20.80 29.20
N TYR A 545 21.36 20.62 27.91
CA TYR A 545 20.22 20.44 27.02
C TYR A 545 20.50 19.30 26.04
N VAL A 546 19.43 18.71 25.53
CA VAL A 546 19.54 17.65 24.53
C VAL A 546 19.48 18.30 23.15
N GLU A 547 20.57 18.19 22.39
CA GLU A 547 20.64 18.62 21.00
C GLU A 547 19.95 17.56 20.12
N ASN A 548 19.11 18.00 19.16
CA ASN A 548 18.29 17.15 18.33
C ASN A 548 17.40 16.19 19.13
N ASP A 549 16.69 16.73 20.13
CA ASP A 549 15.72 16.01 20.95
C ASP A 549 14.49 15.66 20.09
N LEU A 550 14.35 14.37 19.74
CA LEU A 550 13.26 13.88 18.90
C LEU A 550 11.93 13.79 19.67
N SER A 551 11.96 13.82 21.02
CA SER A 551 10.75 13.71 21.86
C SER A 551 9.97 15.02 21.95
N ARG A 552 10.58 16.14 21.60
CA ARG A 552 10.01 17.48 21.69
C ARG A 552 9.59 17.99 20.31
N GLY A 553 8.62 18.90 20.33
CA GLY A 553 8.14 19.57 19.15
C GLY A 553 6.81 19.02 18.64
N LYS A 554 6.17 19.82 17.80
CA LYS A 554 4.95 19.44 17.06
C LYS A 554 5.23 19.54 15.57
N TYR A 555 4.96 18.46 14.88
CA TYR A 555 5.27 18.34 13.46
C TYR A 555 4.03 18.00 12.67
N ASP A 556 3.87 18.67 11.53
CA ASP A 556 2.85 18.37 10.54
C ASP A 556 3.48 17.59 9.38
N VAL A 557 2.81 16.53 8.96
CA VAL A 557 3.25 15.74 7.82
C VAL A 557 2.53 16.20 6.56
N THR A 558 3.31 16.48 5.54
CA THR A 558 2.84 16.78 4.20
C THR A 558 3.48 15.83 3.20
N VAL A 559 2.75 15.49 2.15
CA VAL A 559 3.30 14.69 1.05
C VAL A 559 3.40 15.58 -0.18
N THR A 560 4.59 15.64 -0.74
CA THR A 560 4.82 16.34 -2.00
C THR A 560 4.99 15.31 -3.10
N VAL A 561 4.20 15.46 -4.17
CA VAL A 561 4.43 14.68 -5.40
C VAL A 561 5.51 15.41 -6.17
N GLY A 562 6.74 14.92 -6.08
CA GLY A 562 7.89 15.46 -6.78
C GLY A 562 7.82 15.12 -8.26
N LYS A 563 8.32 16.01 -9.12
CA LYS A 563 8.67 15.63 -10.49
C LYS A 563 9.91 14.74 -10.41
N SER A 564 10.00 13.70 -11.24
CA SER A 564 11.21 12.89 -11.25
C SER A 564 12.44 13.76 -11.49
N TYR A 565 13.57 13.36 -10.92
CA TYR A 565 14.84 14.09 -11.07
C TYR A 565 15.17 14.39 -12.55
N GLU A 566 14.85 13.46 -13.45
CA GLU A 566 15.04 13.66 -14.90
C GLU A 566 14.12 14.76 -15.45
N THR A 567 12.85 14.78 -15.05
CA THR A 567 11.88 15.79 -15.49
C THR A 567 12.23 17.17 -14.93
N ALA A 568 12.62 17.24 -13.66
CA ALA A 568 13.07 18.48 -13.02
C ALA A 568 14.35 19.02 -13.68
N ARG A 569 15.29 18.14 -14.03
CA ARG A 569 16.53 18.48 -14.74
C ARG A 569 16.26 18.94 -16.18
N MET A 570 15.32 18.30 -16.88
CA MET A 570 14.92 18.73 -18.24
C MET A 570 14.26 20.11 -18.21
N GLU A 571 13.36 20.37 -17.27
CA GLU A 571 12.73 21.69 -17.11
C GLU A 571 13.75 22.76 -16.72
N LEU A 572 14.68 22.45 -15.81
CA LEU A 572 15.79 23.35 -15.47
C LEU A 572 16.67 23.65 -16.70
N ALA A 573 16.97 22.64 -17.52
CA ALA A 573 17.74 22.82 -18.75
C ALA A 573 16.97 23.66 -19.77
N GLU A 574 15.65 23.44 -19.91
CA GLU A 574 14.78 24.21 -20.80
C GLU A 574 14.61 25.65 -20.31
N PHE A 575 14.45 25.83 -18.99
CA PHE A 575 14.44 27.16 -18.35
C PHE A 575 15.77 27.89 -18.58
N ALA A 576 16.91 27.24 -18.32
CA ALA A 576 18.25 27.80 -18.56
C ALA A 576 18.44 28.16 -20.04
N GLN A 577 17.97 27.33 -20.97
CA GLN A 577 18.01 27.58 -22.39
C GLN A 577 17.12 28.79 -22.78
N THR A 578 15.94 28.94 -22.17
CA THR A 578 15.03 30.06 -22.39
C THR A 578 15.64 31.36 -21.83
N VAL A 579 16.25 31.29 -20.64
CA VAL A 579 16.96 32.45 -20.03
C VAL A 579 18.16 32.84 -20.88
N ALA A 580 18.95 31.89 -21.38
CA ALA A 580 20.10 32.15 -22.25
C ALA A 580 19.71 32.79 -23.61
N GLN A 581 18.50 32.53 -24.09
CA GLN A 581 17.95 33.13 -25.34
C GLN A 581 17.30 34.50 -25.11
N THR A 582 17.12 34.95 -23.86
CA THR A 582 16.51 36.24 -23.56
C THR A 582 17.53 37.37 -23.81
N PRO A 583 17.26 38.36 -24.68
CA PRO A 583 18.18 39.46 -24.92
C PRO A 583 18.27 40.36 -23.69
N GLY A 584 19.47 40.56 -23.15
CA GLY A 584 19.74 41.46 -22.02
C GLY A 584 20.70 40.88 -20.98
N PRO A 585 20.96 41.59 -19.88
CA PRO A 585 21.90 41.15 -18.85
C PRO A 585 21.47 39.84 -18.13
N VAL A 586 20.20 39.46 -18.21
CA VAL A 586 19.66 38.20 -17.65
C VAL A 586 20.13 37.00 -18.48
N GLY A 587 20.30 37.14 -19.80
CA GLY A 587 20.81 36.07 -20.66
C GLY A 587 22.29 35.72 -20.42
N ALA A 588 23.07 36.65 -19.90
CA ALA A 588 24.50 36.43 -19.58
C ALA A 588 24.70 35.58 -18.30
N ILE A 589 23.71 35.54 -17.40
CA ILE A 589 23.73 34.74 -16.16
C ILE A 589 23.41 33.28 -16.46
N GLY A 590 22.62 32.99 -17.50
CA GLY A 590 22.24 31.63 -17.88
C GLY A 590 23.30 30.85 -18.69
N GLN A 591 24.46 31.44 -18.96
CA GLN A 591 25.59 30.81 -19.65
C GLN A 591 26.68 30.29 -18.71
N TYR A 592 26.56 30.53 -17.43
CA TYR A 592 27.37 29.99 -16.34
C TYR A 592 26.53 28.96 -15.53
#